data_b7cd5efde8a0fb4d886a872d8a4bc527
#
_entry.id   b7cd5efde8a0fb4d886a872d8a4bc527
#
_cell.length_a   1.000
_cell.length_b   1.000
_cell.length_c   1.000
_cell.angle_alpha   90.00
_cell.angle_beta   90.00
_cell.angle_gamma   90.00
#
_symmetry.space_group_name_H-M   'P 1'
#
loop_
_entity.id
_entity.type
_entity.pdbx_description
1 polymer ?
#
loop_
_entity_poly.entity_id
_entity_poly.type
_entity_poly.pdbx_seq_one_letter_code
_entity_poly.pdbx_strand_id
1 'polypeptide(L)'
;MVASKFCRYELRTTDLNAARAFYTNVLGEDLWGADVTMAPLSERALAMGGCPHWLGHVGVDDADAAANRLIAHGAKQLGPVERGTDGSPRIALLDPFGARVAVGPRTPAVRRSPVAWHSMLAEDHVPAFAWYAPHFGWTANEEIALGTLGHQRMFAWDESRQTVGSVANLARLPHVHAQWLFYFRVASVEEAIAKVRTGGGLALAPMETSSGDLVAACDDVQGAAFGLYQVACSPSR
;
A
#
# COMPACT_ATOMS: atom_id res chain seq x y z
N MET A 1 -14.26 -12.52 14.78
CA MET A 1 -12.86 -12.67 14.30
C MET A 1 -12.18 -11.32 14.44
N VAL A 2 -10.91 -11.30 14.86
CA VAL A 2 -10.13 -10.07 14.85
C VAL A 2 -9.83 -9.70 13.40
N ALA A 3 -10.20 -8.49 12.98
CA ALA A 3 -9.97 -8.02 11.62
C ALA A 3 -8.48 -8.04 11.26
N SER A 4 -8.18 -8.44 10.06
CA SER A 4 -6.83 -8.44 9.51
C SER A 4 -6.51 -7.09 8.90
N LYS A 5 -5.31 -6.55 9.13
CA LYS A 5 -4.88 -5.25 8.64
C LYS A 5 -3.47 -5.33 8.07
N PHE A 6 -3.12 -4.38 7.22
CA PHE A 6 -1.73 -4.24 6.81
C PHE A 6 -0.86 -3.99 8.04
N CYS A 7 0.20 -4.77 8.17
CA CYS A 7 1.09 -4.73 9.32
C CYS A 7 2.57 -4.65 8.93
N ARG A 8 2.88 -4.82 7.64
CA ARG A 8 4.23 -4.71 7.08
C ARG A 8 4.14 -4.16 5.67
N TYR A 9 5.16 -3.40 5.29
CA TYR A 9 5.33 -2.85 3.95
C TYR A 9 6.74 -3.16 3.47
N GLU A 10 6.84 -3.73 2.28
CA GLU A 10 8.12 -4.15 1.74
C GLU A 10 8.32 -3.54 0.35
N LEU A 11 9.38 -2.77 0.18
CA LEU A 11 9.78 -2.30 -1.13
C LEU A 11 10.54 -3.39 -1.87
N ARG A 12 10.03 -3.83 -3.00
CA ARG A 12 10.71 -4.67 -3.97
C ARG A 12 11.36 -3.78 -5.02
N THR A 13 12.68 -3.82 -5.12
CA THR A 13 13.45 -2.85 -5.92
C THR A 13 14.60 -3.52 -6.65
N THR A 14 15.13 -2.85 -7.67
CA THR A 14 16.30 -3.34 -8.46
C THR A 14 17.61 -2.82 -7.89
N ASP A 15 17.61 -1.70 -7.17
CA ASP A 15 18.79 -1.14 -6.51
C ASP A 15 18.46 -0.74 -5.07
N LEU A 16 18.88 -1.56 -4.12
CA LEU A 16 18.65 -1.35 -2.69
C LEU A 16 19.31 -0.08 -2.14
N ASN A 17 20.49 0.27 -2.65
CA ASN A 17 21.23 1.43 -2.17
C ASN A 17 20.59 2.72 -2.66
N ALA A 18 20.25 2.80 -3.94
CA ALA A 18 19.55 3.95 -4.50
C ALA A 18 18.18 4.15 -3.84
N ALA A 19 17.42 3.06 -3.64
CA ALA A 19 16.14 3.11 -2.96
C ALA A 19 16.27 3.58 -1.52
N ARG A 20 17.25 3.03 -0.75
CA ARG A 20 17.51 3.45 0.63
C ARG A 20 17.82 4.94 0.70
N ALA A 21 18.74 5.42 -0.13
CA ALA A 21 19.11 6.83 -0.15
C ALA A 21 17.92 7.75 -0.49
N PHE A 22 17.12 7.37 -1.48
CA PHE A 22 15.93 8.10 -1.91
C PHE A 22 14.90 8.21 -0.77
N TYR A 23 14.45 7.08 -0.22
CA TYR A 23 13.40 7.08 0.79
C TYR A 23 13.86 7.68 2.13
N THR A 24 15.12 7.50 2.50
CA THR A 24 15.69 8.16 3.68
C THR A 24 15.67 9.68 3.52
N ASN A 25 16.01 10.20 2.34
CA ASN A 25 15.95 11.64 2.06
C ASN A 25 14.51 12.18 2.09
N VAL A 26 13.55 11.43 1.54
CA VAL A 26 12.14 11.87 1.42
C VAL A 26 11.37 11.70 2.73
N LEU A 27 11.50 10.53 3.38
CA LEU A 27 10.66 10.10 4.50
C LEU A 27 11.40 10.06 5.85
N GLY A 28 12.73 10.18 5.85
CA GLY A 28 13.56 10.16 7.05
C GLY A 28 14.22 8.80 7.33
N GLU A 29 15.24 8.83 8.18
CA GLU A 29 16.01 7.64 8.59
C GLU A 29 15.16 6.63 9.35
N ASP A 30 14.19 7.10 10.13
CA ASP A 30 13.32 6.27 10.99
C ASP A 30 12.28 5.45 10.20
N LEU A 31 12.24 5.57 8.87
CA LEU A 31 11.34 4.79 8.03
C LEU A 31 11.60 3.29 8.17
N TRP A 32 12.88 2.90 8.16
CA TRP A 32 13.30 1.51 8.07
C TRP A 32 13.27 0.82 9.44
N GLY A 33 12.58 -0.31 9.52
CA GLY A 33 12.40 -1.05 10.76
C GLY A 33 11.75 -2.40 10.55
N ALA A 34 11.14 -2.94 11.60
CA ALA A 34 10.48 -4.24 11.56
C ALA A 34 9.28 -4.27 10.59
N ASP A 35 8.57 -3.14 10.47
CA ASP A 35 7.34 -3.04 9.69
C ASP A 35 7.57 -2.49 8.27
N VAL A 36 8.72 -1.85 8.03
CA VAL A 36 9.08 -1.31 6.70
C VAL A 36 10.45 -1.83 6.31
N THR A 37 10.47 -2.66 5.29
CA THR A 37 11.67 -3.35 4.82
C THR A 37 11.85 -3.16 3.33
N MET A 38 12.99 -3.57 2.79
CA MET A 38 13.20 -3.67 1.36
C MET A 38 13.90 -4.99 1.01
N ALA A 39 13.63 -5.48 -0.18
CA ALA A 39 14.25 -6.66 -0.74
C ALA A 39 14.48 -6.49 -2.25
N PRO A 40 15.46 -7.16 -2.83
CA PRO A 40 15.68 -7.12 -4.26
C PRO A 40 14.51 -7.81 -4.98
N LEU A 41 14.18 -7.32 -6.17
CA LEU A 41 13.36 -8.08 -7.12
C LEU A 41 14.16 -9.34 -7.53
N SER A 42 13.51 -10.50 -7.46
CA SER A 42 14.15 -11.74 -7.90
C SER A 42 14.39 -11.73 -9.42
N GLU A 43 15.44 -12.41 -9.86
CA GLU A 43 15.73 -12.58 -11.29
C GLU A 43 14.53 -13.15 -12.07
N ARG A 44 13.79 -14.08 -11.45
CA ARG A 44 12.57 -14.62 -12.02
C ARG A 44 11.51 -13.54 -12.21
N ALA A 45 11.30 -12.67 -11.22
CA ALA A 45 10.33 -11.58 -11.32
C ALA A 45 10.72 -10.60 -12.45
N LEU A 46 12.00 -10.24 -12.54
CA LEU A 46 12.52 -9.40 -13.61
C LEU A 46 12.34 -10.04 -14.99
N ALA A 47 12.66 -11.32 -15.15
CA ALA A 47 12.47 -12.06 -16.40
C ALA A 47 11.00 -12.13 -16.85
N MET A 48 10.06 -12.02 -15.89
CA MET A 48 8.61 -11.97 -16.15
C MET A 48 8.07 -10.54 -16.31
N GLY A 49 8.94 -9.53 -16.43
CA GLY A 49 8.54 -8.12 -16.56
C GLY A 49 8.12 -7.47 -15.25
N GLY A 50 8.52 -8.02 -14.12
CA GLY A 50 8.29 -7.42 -12.81
C GLY A 50 9.01 -6.07 -12.68
N CYS A 51 8.33 -5.08 -12.14
CA CYS A 51 8.86 -3.74 -11.88
C CYS A 51 8.95 -3.47 -10.37
N PRO A 52 9.75 -2.49 -9.94
CA PRO A 52 9.78 -2.03 -8.56
C PRO A 52 8.40 -1.67 -8.04
N HIS A 53 8.09 -2.05 -6.81
CA HIS A 53 6.79 -1.79 -6.20
C HIS A 53 6.82 -1.97 -4.68
N TRP A 54 5.89 -1.34 -4.01
CA TRP A 54 5.58 -1.61 -2.61
C TRP A 54 4.63 -2.78 -2.49
N LEU A 55 4.96 -3.72 -1.62
CA LEU A 55 4.14 -4.89 -1.27
C LEU A 55 3.66 -4.75 0.17
N GLY A 56 2.35 -4.62 0.35
CA GLY A 56 1.73 -4.63 1.67
C GLY A 56 1.45 -6.06 2.14
N HIS A 57 1.75 -6.34 3.39
CA HIS A 57 1.47 -7.63 4.02
C HIS A 57 0.31 -7.48 5.00
N VAL A 58 -0.76 -8.23 4.75
CA VAL A 58 -1.90 -8.33 5.68
C VAL A 58 -1.58 -9.37 6.74
N GLY A 59 -1.66 -8.96 8.00
CA GLY A 59 -1.43 -9.83 9.15
C GLY A 59 -2.62 -10.76 9.38
N VAL A 60 -2.37 -12.07 9.36
CA VAL A 60 -3.38 -13.12 9.56
C VAL A 60 -2.90 -14.12 10.61
N ASP A 61 -3.83 -14.91 11.17
CA ASP A 61 -3.51 -15.89 12.19
C ASP A 61 -2.81 -17.11 11.59
N ASP A 62 -3.19 -17.49 10.34
CA ASP A 62 -2.60 -18.60 9.58
C ASP A 62 -2.43 -18.13 8.12
N ALA A 63 -1.18 -17.91 7.73
CA ALA A 63 -0.85 -17.38 6.40
C ALA A 63 -1.11 -18.41 5.29
N ASP A 64 -0.85 -19.70 5.53
CA ASP A 64 -1.08 -20.76 4.55
C ASP A 64 -2.58 -20.94 4.30
N ALA A 65 -3.38 -21.01 5.37
CA ALA A 65 -4.84 -21.09 5.25
C ALA A 65 -5.44 -19.85 4.58
N ALA A 66 -4.93 -18.65 4.91
CA ALA A 66 -5.38 -17.41 4.27
C ALA A 66 -5.03 -17.38 2.78
N ALA A 67 -3.80 -17.73 2.42
CA ALA A 67 -3.37 -17.79 1.02
C ALA A 67 -4.19 -18.79 0.21
N ASN A 68 -4.41 -20.01 0.74
CA ASN A 68 -5.23 -21.03 0.09
C ASN A 68 -6.67 -20.54 -0.14
N ARG A 69 -7.26 -19.85 0.83
CA ARG A 69 -8.60 -19.25 0.71
C ARG A 69 -8.63 -18.18 -0.39
N LEU A 70 -7.64 -17.29 -0.44
CA LEU A 70 -7.54 -16.25 -1.47
C LEU A 70 -7.35 -16.85 -2.86
N ILE A 71 -6.52 -17.89 -2.98
CA ILE A 71 -6.29 -18.61 -4.25
C ILE A 71 -7.58 -19.30 -4.72
N ALA A 72 -8.33 -19.93 -3.81
CA ALA A 72 -9.64 -20.52 -4.13
C ALA A 72 -10.66 -19.49 -4.65
N HIS A 73 -10.44 -18.19 -4.35
CA HIS A 73 -11.26 -17.06 -4.84
C HIS A 73 -10.56 -16.24 -5.93
N GLY A 74 -9.63 -16.85 -6.66
CA GLY A 74 -9.09 -16.29 -7.90
C GLY A 74 -7.74 -15.58 -7.78
N ALA A 75 -7.15 -15.47 -6.60
CA ALA A 75 -5.79 -14.97 -6.47
C ALA A 75 -4.77 -15.97 -7.02
N LYS A 76 -3.59 -15.48 -7.42
CA LYS A 76 -2.48 -16.31 -7.91
C LYS A 76 -1.26 -16.08 -7.02
N GLN A 77 -0.60 -17.17 -6.59
CA GLN A 77 0.64 -17.05 -5.82
C GLN A 77 1.79 -16.52 -6.70
N LEU A 78 2.51 -15.54 -6.19
CA LEU A 78 3.68 -14.94 -6.83
C LEU A 78 4.97 -15.51 -6.21
N GLY A 79 5.54 -16.51 -6.86
CA GLY A 79 6.79 -17.12 -6.42
C GLY A 79 6.64 -18.09 -5.23
N PRO A 80 7.77 -18.53 -4.66
CA PRO A 80 7.78 -19.43 -3.51
C PRO A 80 7.32 -18.72 -2.22
N VAL A 81 6.92 -19.52 -1.23
CA VAL A 81 6.68 -19.02 0.14
C VAL A 81 8.01 -18.52 0.71
N GLU A 82 8.06 -17.25 1.05
CA GLU A 82 9.19 -16.68 1.77
C GLU A 82 9.04 -16.94 3.27
N ARG A 83 10.17 -17.09 3.97
CA ARG A 83 10.16 -17.26 5.42
C ARG A 83 10.86 -16.08 6.10
N GLY A 84 10.19 -15.53 7.11
CA GLY A 84 10.80 -14.54 7.98
C GLY A 84 11.98 -15.13 8.78
N THR A 85 12.70 -14.28 9.46
CA THR A 85 13.80 -14.70 10.37
C THR A 85 13.31 -15.56 11.53
N ASP A 86 12.04 -15.45 11.86
CA ASP A 86 11.29 -16.28 12.84
C ASP A 86 10.73 -17.58 12.25
N GLY A 87 11.03 -17.88 10.98
CA GLY A 87 10.53 -19.03 10.23
C GLY A 87 9.09 -18.90 9.75
N SER A 88 8.40 -17.81 10.06
CA SER A 88 7.00 -17.61 9.69
C SER A 88 6.83 -17.46 8.17
N PRO A 89 5.76 -18.03 7.58
CA PRO A 89 5.51 -17.94 6.15
C PRO A 89 5.00 -16.55 5.76
N ARG A 90 5.47 -16.08 4.61
CA ARG A 90 5.00 -14.88 3.91
C ARG A 90 4.71 -15.25 2.48
N ILE A 91 3.50 -15.00 2.03
CA ILE A 91 3.01 -15.47 0.73
C ILE A 91 2.54 -14.26 -0.06
N ALA A 92 3.26 -13.94 -1.13
CA ALA A 92 2.87 -12.88 -2.05
C ALA A 92 1.87 -13.43 -3.08
N LEU A 93 0.84 -12.66 -3.35
CA LEU A 93 -0.27 -12.99 -4.21
C LEU A 93 -0.56 -11.86 -5.19
N LEU A 94 -1.02 -12.23 -6.38
CA LEU A 94 -1.70 -11.34 -7.31
C LEU A 94 -3.19 -11.56 -7.10
N ASP A 95 -3.93 -10.53 -6.75
CA ASP A 95 -5.37 -10.60 -6.61
C ASP A 95 -6.07 -10.72 -7.99
N PRO A 96 -7.38 -11.00 -8.03
CA PRO A 96 -8.12 -11.12 -9.30
C PRO A 96 -8.19 -9.82 -10.12
N PHE A 97 -7.84 -8.68 -9.51
CA PHE A 97 -7.92 -7.35 -10.12
C PHE A 97 -6.56 -6.84 -10.61
N GLY A 98 -5.47 -7.59 -10.36
CA GLY A 98 -4.13 -7.27 -10.81
C GLY A 98 -3.24 -6.58 -9.76
N ALA A 99 -3.74 -6.36 -8.54
CA ALA A 99 -2.93 -5.79 -7.47
C ALA A 99 -2.15 -6.87 -6.71
N ARG A 100 -0.93 -6.51 -6.27
CA ARG A 100 -0.09 -7.38 -5.46
C ARG A 100 -0.38 -7.15 -3.98
N VAL A 101 -0.55 -8.22 -3.24
CA VAL A 101 -0.74 -8.22 -1.79
C VAL A 101 -0.05 -9.45 -1.21
N ALA A 102 0.44 -9.36 0.02
CA ALA A 102 0.97 -10.51 0.73
C ALA A 102 0.16 -10.80 1.99
N VAL A 103 0.17 -12.06 2.42
CA VAL A 103 -0.29 -12.46 3.74
C VAL A 103 0.89 -13.01 4.54
N GLY A 104 0.86 -12.75 5.84
CA GLY A 104 1.90 -13.20 6.76
C GLY A 104 1.41 -13.15 8.19
N PRO A 105 2.27 -13.48 9.18
CA PRO A 105 1.87 -13.44 10.58
C PRO A 105 1.49 -12.04 11.02
N ARG A 106 0.55 -11.94 11.94
CA ARG A 106 0.27 -10.68 12.63
C ARG A 106 1.53 -10.20 13.34
N THR A 107 1.89 -8.96 13.14
CA THR A 107 2.92 -8.32 13.97
C THR A 107 2.25 -7.66 15.18
N PRO A 108 2.87 -7.68 16.37
CA PRO A 108 2.40 -6.89 17.50
C PRO A 108 2.24 -5.43 17.08
N ALA A 109 1.20 -4.76 17.54
CA ALA A 109 1.00 -3.35 17.28
C ALA A 109 2.20 -2.55 17.85
N VAL A 110 3.16 -2.25 17.00
CA VAL A 110 4.32 -1.44 17.34
C VAL A 110 4.04 -0.03 16.87
N ARG A 111 4.09 0.94 17.78
CA ARG A 111 4.08 2.38 17.49
C ARG A 111 3.19 2.81 16.30
N ARG A 112 2.98 4.08 16.14
CA ARG A 112 2.21 4.65 15.02
C ARG A 112 2.83 4.20 13.70
N SER A 113 2.05 3.49 12.85
CA SER A 113 2.49 3.08 11.52
C SER A 113 3.00 4.28 10.72
N PRO A 114 4.11 4.16 9.99
CA PRO A 114 4.57 5.21 9.07
C PRO A 114 3.59 5.42 7.93
N VAL A 115 2.78 4.41 7.58
CA VAL A 115 1.72 4.50 6.59
C VAL A 115 0.46 5.04 7.23
N ALA A 116 -0.05 6.14 6.67
CA ALA A 116 -1.26 6.83 7.13
C ALA A 116 -2.52 6.33 6.42
N TRP A 117 -2.40 5.98 5.15
CA TRP A 117 -3.53 5.66 4.28
C TRP A 117 -3.18 4.56 3.28
N HIS A 118 -4.18 3.75 2.93
CA HIS A 118 -4.07 2.61 2.03
C HIS A 118 -5.07 2.80 0.88
N SER A 119 -4.59 3.01 -0.32
CA SER A 119 -5.47 3.15 -1.49
C SER A 119 -5.26 1.99 -2.45
N MET A 120 -6.33 1.26 -2.73
CA MET A 120 -6.33 0.31 -3.84
C MET A 120 -6.82 1.01 -5.10
N LEU A 121 -6.02 0.99 -6.14
CA LEU A 121 -6.39 1.45 -7.47
C LEU A 121 -6.92 0.22 -8.24
N ALA A 122 -8.18 0.24 -8.61
CA ALA A 122 -8.84 -0.84 -9.36
C ALA A 122 -9.56 -0.28 -10.59
N GLU A 123 -9.89 -1.13 -11.54
CA GLU A 123 -10.78 -0.75 -12.64
C GLU A 123 -12.21 -0.54 -12.14
N ASP A 124 -12.66 -1.42 -11.25
CA ASP A 124 -13.94 -1.32 -10.58
C ASP A 124 -13.78 -1.56 -9.07
N HIS A 125 -14.10 -0.53 -8.29
CA HIS A 125 -13.97 -0.57 -6.84
C HIS A 125 -14.99 -1.47 -6.16
N VAL A 126 -16.16 -1.71 -6.80
CA VAL A 126 -17.24 -2.50 -6.19
C VAL A 126 -16.85 -3.97 -6.05
N PRO A 127 -16.53 -4.72 -7.14
CA PRO A 127 -16.09 -6.10 -7.01
C PRO A 127 -14.75 -6.21 -6.26
N ALA A 128 -13.84 -5.24 -6.41
CA ALA A 128 -12.58 -5.27 -5.70
C ALA A 128 -12.79 -5.20 -4.19
N PHE A 129 -13.57 -4.25 -3.68
CA PHE A 129 -13.87 -4.18 -2.26
C PHE A 129 -14.65 -5.39 -1.77
N ALA A 130 -15.63 -5.86 -2.54
CA ALA A 130 -16.43 -7.05 -2.21
C ALA A 130 -15.59 -8.32 -2.07
N TRP A 131 -14.45 -8.38 -2.76
CA TRP A 131 -13.49 -9.48 -2.60
C TRP A 131 -12.64 -9.34 -1.33
N TYR A 132 -12.09 -8.16 -1.06
CA TYR A 132 -11.21 -7.95 0.11
C TYR A 132 -11.95 -8.01 1.45
N ALA A 133 -13.12 -7.39 1.53
CA ALA A 133 -13.85 -7.21 2.76
C ALA A 133 -14.12 -8.51 3.55
N PRO A 134 -14.72 -9.57 2.96
CA PRO A 134 -14.99 -10.81 3.69
C PRO A 134 -13.72 -11.60 4.02
N HIS A 135 -12.66 -11.47 3.20
CA HIS A 135 -11.42 -12.19 3.45
C HIS A 135 -10.66 -11.67 4.67
N PHE A 136 -10.75 -10.36 4.93
CA PHE A 136 -9.97 -9.69 5.97
C PHE A 136 -10.82 -9.06 7.08
N GLY A 137 -12.14 -9.12 6.95
CA GLY A 137 -13.07 -8.55 7.94
C GLY A 137 -13.14 -7.03 7.89
N TRP A 138 -12.92 -6.42 6.68
CA TRP A 138 -12.97 -4.98 6.50
C TRP A 138 -14.40 -4.49 6.34
N THR A 139 -14.67 -3.30 6.86
CA THR A 139 -15.99 -2.66 6.85
C THR A 139 -16.04 -1.52 5.85
N ALA A 140 -17.07 -1.48 5.01
CA ALA A 140 -17.32 -0.37 4.10
C ALA A 140 -17.77 0.87 4.90
N ASN A 141 -17.18 2.00 4.54
CA ASN A 141 -17.63 3.31 4.95
C ASN A 141 -18.34 4.01 3.77
N GLU A 142 -18.28 5.33 3.72
CA GLU A 142 -18.88 6.14 2.66
C GLU A 142 -18.26 5.88 1.28
N GLU A 143 -19.01 6.22 0.25
CA GLU A 143 -18.54 6.30 -1.12
C GLU A 143 -18.46 7.75 -1.55
N ILE A 144 -17.35 8.14 -2.14
CA ILE A 144 -17.08 9.50 -2.55
C ILE A 144 -16.93 9.55 -4.07
N ALA A 145 -17.65 10.46 -4.72
CA ALA A 145 -17.47 10.73 -6.13
C ALA A 145 -16.20 11.57 -6.36
N LEU A 146 -15.36 11.12 -7.28
CA LEU A 146 -14.14 11.82 -7.71
C LEU A 146 -14.34 12.59 -9.02
N GLY A 147 -15.57 12.98 -9.33
CA GLY A 147 -15.93 13.64 -10.59
C GLY A 147 -15.64 12.73 -11.80
N THR A 148 -14.90 13.23 -12.76
CA THR A 148 -14.52 12.49 -13.98
C THR A 148 -13.58 11.30 -13.71
N LEU A 149 -12.95 11.25 -12.53
CA LEU A 149 -12.08 10.15 -12.14
C LEU A 149 -12.84 8.91 -11.63
N GLY A 150 -14.16 9.02 -11.44
CA GLY A 150 -15.01 7.92 -11.00
C GLY A 150 -15.38 8.00 -9.51
N HIS A 151 -15.30 6.89 -8.81
CA HIS A 151 -15.68 6.79 -7.39
C HIS A 151 -14.61 6.10 -6.57
N GLN A 152 -14.64 6.35 -5.26
CA GLN A 152 -13.87 5.59 -4.28
C GLN A 152 -14.74 5.17 -3.11
N ARG A 153 -14.58 3.93 -2.68
CA ARG A 153 -15.17 3.37 -1.48
C ARG A 153 -14.18 3.48 -0.34
N MET A 154 -14.55 4.23 0.69
CA MET A 154 -13.78 4.31 1.92
C MET A 154 -13.98 3.04 2.75
N PHE A 155 -12.97 2.63 3.52
CA PHE A 155 -13.09 1.45 4.38
C PHE A 155 -12.37 1.61 5.72
N ALA A 156 -12.78 0.77 6.67
CA ALA A 156 -12.15 0.60 7.97
C ALA A 156 -11.68 -0.86 8.12
N TRP A 157 -10.71 -1.11 9.02
CA TRP A 157 -10.28 -2.48 9.31
C TRP A 157 -11.35 -3.31 10.03
N ASP A 158 -12.21 -2.65 10.79
CA ASP A 158 -13.20 -3.27 11.67
C ASP A 158 -14.43 -2.36 11.85
N GLU A 159 -15.31 -2.75 12.74
CA GLU A 159 -16.56 -2.03 13.04
C GLU A 159 -16.36 -0.67 13.75
N SER A 160 -15.13 -0.31 14.13
CA SER A 160 -14.84 1.02 14.69
C SER A 160 -15.11 2.16 13.71
N ARG A 161 -15.20 1.82 12.43
CA ARG A 161 -15.40 2.75 11.30
C ARG A 161 -14.36 3.86 11.19
N GLN A 162 -13.23 3.73 11.87
CA GLN A 162 -12.10 4.60 11.62
C GLN A 162 -11.59 4.34 10.20
N THR A 163 -11.79 5.29 9.31
CA THR A 163 -11.36 5.17 7.92
C THR A 163 -9.85 5.09 7.82
N VAL A 164 -9.35 4.10 7.11
CA VAL A 164 -7.92 3.79 6.98
C VAL A 164 -7.44 3.71 5.53
N GLY A 165 -8.38 3.75 4.60
CA GLY A 165 -8.07 3.63 3.19
C GLY A 165 -9.29 3.72 2.29
N SER A 166 -9.04 3.53 1.01
CA SER A 166 -10.05 3.52 -0.05
C SER A 166 -9.75 2.49 -1.12
N VAL A 167 -10.79 2.09 -1.85
CA VAL A 167 -10.69 1.39 -3.14
C VAL A 167 -11.31 2.28 -4.20
N ALA A 168 -10.54 2.65 -5.23
CA ALA A 168 -10.91 3.68 -6.21
C ALA A 168 -10.84 3.18 -7.65
N ASN A 169 -11.71 3.71 -8.52
CA ASN A 169 -11.76 3.39 -9.96
C ASN A 169 -10.60 3.99 -10.79
N LEU A 170 -9.45 4.21 -10.20
CA LEU A 170 -8.37 4.95 -10.84
C LEU A 170 -7.55 4.13 -11.84
N ALA A 171 -7.60 2.79 -11.79
CA ALA A 171 -6.90 1.95 -12.77
C ALA A 171 -7.56 1.95 -14.17
N ARG A 172 -8.65 2.70 -14.35
CA ARG A 172 -9.21 3.02 -15.68
C ARG A 172 -8.46 4.10 -16.42
N LEU A 173 -7.66 4.89 -15.70
CA LEU A 173 -6.91 5.99 -16.28
C LEU A 173 -5.72 5.45 -17.07
N PRO A 174 -5.35 6.09 -18.19
CA PRO A 174 -4.14 5.74 -18.93
C PRO A 174 -2.91 5.76 -18.01
N HIS A 175 -2.08 4.74 -18.14
CA HIS A 175 -0.83 4.58 -17.37
C HIS A 175 -0.99 4.31 -15.86
N VAL A 176 -2.22 4.14 -15.36
CA VAL A 176 -2.48 3.71 -13.98
C VAL A 176 -2.76 2.22 -13.96
N HIS A 177 -2.01 1.48 -13.16
CA HIS A 177 -2.17 0.04 -13.01
C HIS A 177 -2.93 -0.29 -11.72
N ALA A 178 -3.62 -1.43 -11.71
CA ALA A 178 -4.20 -1.95 -10.48
C ALA A 178 -3.10 -2.26 -9.47
N GLN A 179 -3.17 -1.61 -8.30
CA GLN A 179 -2.17 -1.73 -7.24
C GLN A 179 -2.67 -1.22 -5.90
N TRP A 180 -2.00 -1.62 -4.84
CA TRP A 180 -2.05 -0.94 -3.55
C TRP A 180 -1.04 0.20 -3.52
N LEU A 181 -1.51 1.41 -3.20
CA LEU A 181 -0.71 2.60 -2.98
C LEU A 181 -0.70 2.91 -1.48
N PHE A 182 0.48 2.97 -0.89
CA PHE A 182 0.68 3.23 0.53
C PHE A 182 1.15 4.66 0.72
N TYR A 183 0.41 5.43 1.53
CA TYR A 183 0.72 6.84 1.78
C TYR A 183 1.48 6.98 3.09
N PHE A 184 2.71 7.42 3.00
CA PHE A 184 3.60 7.64 4.12
C PHE A 184 3.40 9.01 4.74
N ARG A 185 3.47 9.07 6.08
CA ARG A 185 3.32 10.32 6.82
C ARG A 185 4.51 11.22 6.61
N VAL A 186 4.25 12.49 6.32
CA VAL A 186 5.25 13.54 6.24
C VAL A 186 4.79 14.79 6.99
N ALA A 187 5.72 15.61 7.41
CA ALA A 187 5.41 16.88 8.07
C ALA A 187 4.89 17.93 7.06
N SER A 188 5.45 17.92 5.84
CA SER A 188 5.03 18.79 4.73
C SER A 188 5.05 17.99 3.43
N VAL A 189 3.89 17.89 2.77
CA VAL A 189 3.77 17.27 1.45
C VAL A 189 4.55 18.05 0.40
N GLU A 190 4.55 19.37 0.48
CA GLU A 190 5.24 20.24 -0.49
C GLU A 190 6.76 20.06 -0.42
N GLU A 191 7.34 20.05 0.80
CA GLU A 191 8.77 19.78 0.99
C GLU A 191 9.15 18.37 0.54
N ALA A 192 8.31 17.37 0.87
CA ALA A 192 8.54 16.00 0.46
C ALA A 192 8.47 15.85 -1.07
N ILE A 193 7.53 16.50 -1.76
CA ILE A 193 7.47 16.57 -3.24
C ILE A 193 8.77 17.16 -3.82
N ALA A 194 9.27 18.23 -3.22
CA ALA A 194 10.53 18.82 -3.67
C ALA A 194 11.69 17.83 -3.56
N LYS A 195 11.77 17.08 -2.44
CA LYS A 195 12.78 16.03 -2.23
C LYS A 195 12.61 14.85 -3.21
N VAL A 196 11.36 14.43 -3.49
CA VAL A 196 11.07 13.39 -4.50
C VAL A 196 11.65 13.80 -5.86
N ARG A 197 11.33 15.02 -6.31
CA ARG A 197 11.76 15.54 -7.61
C ARG A 197 13.27 15.72 -7.71
N THR A 198 13.90 16.27 -6.68
CA THR A 198 15.36 16.43 -6.63
C THR A 198 16.10 15.09 -6.53
N GLY A 199 15.45 14.07 -5.96
CA GLY A 199 15.96 12.68 -5.91
C GLY A 199 15.74 11.89 -7.19
N GLY A 200 15.18 12.51 -8.26
CA GLY A 200 14.94 11.87 -9.55
C GLY A 200 13.62 11.09 -9.65
N GLY A 201 12.76 11.15 -8.64
CA GLY A 201 11.42 10.58 -8.66
C GLY A 201 10.40 11.51 -9.33
N LEU A 202 9.18 11.03 -9.49
CA LEU A 202 8.05 11.79 -10.01
C LEU A 202 7.05 12.07 -8.88
N ALA A 203 6.40 13.22 -8.92
CA ALA A 203 5.33 13.56 -7.98
C ALA A 203 4.23 14.35 -8.69
N LEU A 204 2.99 13.93 -8.46
CA LEU A 204 1.82 14.69 -8.85
C LEU A 204 1.66 15.94 -7.98
N ALA A 205 0.82 16.88 -8.42
CA ALA A 205 0.43 17.99 -7.58
C ALA A 205 -0.29 17.49 -6.31
N PRO A 206 -0.10 18.14 -5.16
CA PRO A 206 -0.80 17.78 -3.95
C PRO A 206 -2.31 18.02 -4.12
N MET A 207 -3.10 17.17 -3.48
CA MET A 207 -4.55 17.29 -3.42
C MET A 207 -4.99 17.36 -1.96
N GLU A 208 -6.00 18.17 -1.70
CA GLU A 208 -6.65 18.23 -0.40
C GLU A 208 -7.77 17.19 -0.33
N THR A 209 -7.82 16.43 0.76
CA THR A 209 -8.90 15.50 1.04
C THR A 209 -10.09 16.22 1.65
N SER A 210 -11.25 15.56 1.74
CA SER A 210 -12.43 16.12 2.41
C SER A 210 -12.23 16.43 3.89
N SER A 211 -11.21 15.84 4.52
CA SER A 211 -10.81 16.13 5.91
C SER A 211 -9.79 17.28 6.03
N GLY A 212 -9.38 17.89 4.93
CA GLY A 212 -8.35 18.93 4.90
C GLY A 212 -6.92 18.42 4.94
N ASP A 213 -6.71 17.11 4.92
CA ASP A 213 -5.38 16.51 4.83
C ASP A 213 -4.82 16.70 3.41
N LEU A 214 -3.50 16.86 3.27
CA LEU A 214 -2.85 16.92 1.97
C LEU A 214 -2.24 15.57 1.59
N VAL A 215 -2.44 15.17 0.34
CA VAL A 215 -1.91 13.93 -0.21
C VAL A 215 -1.26 14.16 -1.57
N ALA A 216 -0.25 13.37 -1.91
CA ALA A 216 0.33 13.33 -3.25
C ALA A 216 0.72 11.91 -3.63
N ALA A 217 0.46 11.51 -4.88
CA ALA A 217 1.00 10.28 -5.44
C ALA A 217 2.35 10.56 -6.08
N CYS A 218 3.28 9.63 -5.90
CA CYS A 218 4.67 9.74 -6.33
C CYS A 218 5.16 8.40 -6.88
N ASP A 219 6.19 8.46 -7.71
CA ASP A 219 7.04 7.33 -8.06
C ASP A 219 8.45 7.60 -7.57
N ASP A 220 9.12 6.57 -7.07
CA ASP A 220 10.54 6.67 -6.75
C ASP A 220 11.42 6.66 -8.03
N VAL A 221 12.72 6.79 -7.85
CA VAL A 221 13.69 6.83 -8.96
C VAL A 221 13.72 5.53 -9.81
N GLN A 222 13.12 4.46 -9.34
CA GLN A 222 13.03 3.18 -10.03
C GLN A 222 11.60 2.86 -10.51
N GLY A 223 10.65 3.78 -10.28
CA GLY A 223 9.26 3.68 -10.71
C GLY A 223 8.34 2.94 -9.72
N ALA A 224 8.75 2.75 -8.47
CA ALA A 224 7.84 2.23 -7.45
C ALA A 224 6.90 3.34 -6.97
N ALA A 225 5.60 3.12 -7.18
CA ALA A 225 4.56 4.07 -6.77
C ALA A 225 4.37 4.07 -5.25
N PHE A 226 4.25 5.26 -4.65
CA PHE A 226 3.93 5.48 -3.24
C PHE A 226 3.18 6.80 -3.05
N GLY A 227 2.62 7.01 -1.86
CA GLY A 227 1.93 8.25 -1.53
C GLY A 227 2.61 9.01 -0.39
N LEU A 228 2.40 10.31 -0.36
CA LEU A 228 2.73 11.22 0.74
C LEU A 228 1.45 11.68 1.42
N TYR A 229 1.46 11.77 2.75
CA TYR A 229 0.28 12.15 3.54
C TYR A 229 0.68 13.11 4.66
N GLN A 230 0.08 14.29 4.63
CA GLN A 230 0.21 15.31 5.68
C GLN A 230 -1.15 15.49 6.35
N VAL A 231 -1.19 15.31 7.64
CA VAL A 231 -2.40 15.58 8.45
C VAL A 231 -2.66 17.06 8.47
N ALA A 232 -3.92 17.47 8.28
CA ALA A 232 -4.34 18.86 8.44
C ALA A 232 -3.90 19.39 9.83
N CYS A 233 -3.32 20.59 9.85
CA CYS A 233 -3.10 21.29 11.11
C CYS A 233 -4.47 21.64 11.69
N SER A 234 -4.88 21.00 12.77
CA SER A 234 -6.04 21.48 13.53
C SER A 234 -5.74 22.91 13.98
N PRO A 235 -6.59 23.92 13.68
CA PRO A 235 -6.38 25.23 14.24
C PRO A 235 -6.39 25.10 15.77
N SER A 236 -5.32 25.58 16.40
CA SER A 236 -5.22 25.67 17.85
C SER A 236 -6.45 26.44 18.36
N ARG A 237 -7.32 25.79 19.13
CA ARG A 237 -8.40 26.46 19.86
C ARG A 237 -7.85 27.26 21.02
#